data_dd0ffbc8ab39b522bc512a5f8262d3be
#
_entry.id   dd0ffbc8ab39b522bc512a5f8262d3be
#
_cell.length_a   1.000
_cell.length_b   1.000
_cell.length_c   1.000
_cell.angle_alpha   90.00
_cell.angle_beta   90.00
_cell.angle_gamma   90.00
#
_symmetry.space_group_name_H-M   'P 1'
#
loop_
_entity.id
_entity.type
_entity.pdbx_description
1 polymer ?
#
loop_
_entity_poly.entity_id
_entity_poly.type
_entity_poly.pdbx_seq_one_letter_code
_entity_poly.pdbx_strand_id
1 'polypeptide(L)'
;TFLSMMNMMLSLNLTAQEKLEIPLWPNGAPTNAGETVDPVPTLTIYQAPGDKPTDTAVLICPGGGYQHLAMDHEGHQIAQWLNSMGISAFILKYRIGTWEGKKNNHPIPLLDAQRGIRTIRARANEWKINPERIGILGFSAGGHLASTVGTHFDSGQPDSPDKIERVSSRPNFMVLIYPVISLKTKYVHRGSRKALLGENADMTLVENLSNETQVTSMTPPAFLIHTSEDTAVPSENSILFYLALHEAGVPAEMHIYARGKHGFGLAPNDPVLSTWPEHCKRWLQVQGFLPK
;
A
#
# COMPACT_ATOMS: atom_id res chain seq x y z
N THR A 1 2.80 40.47 -52.96
CA THR A 1 2.58 39.03 -52.67
C THR A 1 2.84 38.75 -51.22
N PHE A 2 1.74 38.70 -50.47
CA PHE A 2 1.75 38.39 -49.02
C PHE A 2 1.76 36.86 -48.87
N LEU A 3 2.81 36.29 -48.24
CA LEU A 3 2.88 34.92 -47.81
C LEU A 3 2.30 34.85 -46.40
N SER A 4 1.09 34.25 -46.27
CA SER A 4 0.46 33.96 -45.02
C SER A 4 1.11 32.71 -44.40
N MET A 5 1.90 32.87 -43.34
CA MET A 5 2.34 31.76 -42.48
C MET A 5 1.21 31.37 -41.55
N MET A 6 0.54 30.24 -41.83
CA MET A 6 -0.43 29.60 -40.98
C MET A 6 0.30 28.78 -39.93
N ASN A 7 0.45 29.34 -38.72
CA ASN A 7 0.93 28.60 -37.54
C ASN A 7 -0.14 27.59 -37.10
N MET A 8 0.10 26.33 -37.43
CA MET A 8 -0.71 25.21 -36.94
C MET A 8 -0.23 24.89 -35.53
N MET A 9 -0.90 25.48 -34.53
CA MET A 9 -0.75 25.05 -33.13
C MET A 9 -1.33 23.62 -33.02
N LEU A 10 -0.43 22.64 -32.91
CA LEU A 10 -0.78 21.30 -32.43
C LEU A 10 -1.11 21.42 -30.94
N SER A 11 -2.38 21.55 -30.60
CA SER A 11 -2.86 21.34 -29.26
C SER A 11 -2.72 19.84 -28.94
N LEU A 12 -1.69 19.51 -28.16
CA LEU A 12 -1.60 18.22 -27.48
C LEU A 12 -2.76 18.15 -26.49
N ASN A 13 -3.86 17.55 -26.92
CA ASN A 13 -4.87 17.06 -26.01
C ASN A 13 -4.21 15.96 -25.18
N LEU A 14 -3.74 16.29 -23.97
CA LEU A 14 -3.54 15.30 -22.91
C LEU A 14 -4.95 14.75 -22.62
N THR A 15 -5.33 13.67 -23.27
CA THR A 15 -6.46 12.88 -22.86
C THR A 15 -6.17 12.39 -21.45
N ALA A 16 -6.98 12.82 -20.48
CA ALA A 16 -6.94 12.26 -19.13
C ALA A 16 -7.02 10.74 -19.29
N GLN A 17 -5.97 10.02 -18.87
CA GLN A 17 -5.95 8.57 -18.90
C GLN A 17 -7.16 8.09 -18.12
N GLU A 18 -8.11 7.42 -18.78
CA GLU A 18 -9.29 6.86 -18.11
C GLU A 18 -8.80 5.96 -16.97
N LYS A 19 -9.16 6.32 -15.75
CA LYS A 19 -8.82 5.53 -14.56
C LYS A 19 -9.63 4.24 -14.63
N LEU A 20 -8.97 3.14 -14.96
CA LEU A 20 -9.61 1.83 -14.96
C LEU A 20 -9.78 1.38 -13.50
N GLU A 21 -11.01 1.21 -13.07
CA GLU A 21 -11.35 0.67 -11.76
C GLU A 21 -12.00 -0.70 -11.93
N ILE A 22 -11.50 -1.70 -11.19
CA ILE A 22 -12.02 -3.07 -11.22
C ILE A 22 -12.43 -3.52 -9.83
N PRO A 23 -13.53 -4.29 -9.68
CA PRO A 23 -13.89 -4.91 -8.42
C PRO A 23 -12.90 -6.02 -8.07
N LEU A 24 -12.49 -6.10 -6.78
CA LEU A 24 -11.66 -7.21 -6.28
C LEU A 24 -12.41 -8.53 -6.24
N TRP A 25 -13.71 -8.48 -5.97
CA TRP A 25 -14.58 -9.62 -5.78
C TRP A 25 -15.78 -9.53 -6.73
N PRO A 26 -15.62 -9.89 -8.02
CA PRO A 26 -16.70 -9.73 -9.01
C PRO A 26 -17.99 -10.51 -8.66
N ASN A 27 -17.87 -11.59 -7.88
CA ASN A 27 -18.98 -12.42 -7.45
C ASN A 27 -19.43 -12.13 -6.01
N GLY A 28 -19.04 -10.98 -5.45
CA GLY A 28 -19.31 -10.55 -4.09
C GLY A 28 -18.15 -10.78 -3.13
N ALA A 29 -17.86 -9.78 -2.30
CA ALA A 29 -16.77 -9.81 -1.34
C ALA A 29 -17.13 -10.66 -0.11
N PRO A 30 -16.20 -11.50 0.41
CA PRO A 30 -16.46 -12.26 1.61
C PRO A 30 -16.65 -11.36 2.83
N THR A 31 -17.52 -11.74 3.75
CA THR A 31 -17.74 -11.09 5.04
C THR A 31 -17.34 -12.02 6.18
N ASN A 32 -17.29 -11.51 7.40
CA ASN A 32 -17.09 -12.32 8.60
C ASN A 32 -18.20 -13.37 8.81
N ALA A 33 -19.37 -13.21 8.15
CA ALA A 33 -20.50 -14.12 8.21
C ALA A 33 -20.66 -14.98 6.94
N GLY A 34 -19.71 -14.93 5.99
CA GLY A 34 -19.82 -15.60 4.69
C GLY A 34 -20.80 -14.94 3.71
N GLU A 35 -21.36 -13.78 4.07
CA GLU A 35 -22.26 -13.01 3.21
C GLU A 35 -21.49 -12.02 2.33
N THR A 36 -22.04 -11.66 1.18
CA THR A 36 -21.51 -10.59 0.32
C THR A 36 -22.00 -9.23 0.82
N VAL A 37 -21.11 -8.24 0.94
CA VAL A 37 -21.43 -6.89 1.47
C VAL A 37 -20.89 -5.79 0.57
N ASP A 38 -21.68 -4.76 0.35
CA ASP A 38 -21.26 -3.44 -0.13
C ASP A 38 -20.68 -2.60 1.05
N PRO A 39 -19.66 -1.73 0.85
CA PRO A 39 -19.10 -1.33 -0.44
C PRO A 39 -18.17 -2.38 -1.04
N VAL A 40 -18.24 -2.53 -2.37
CA VAL A 40 -17.34 -3.42 -3.11
C VAL A 40 -15.92 -2.84 -3.06
N PRO A 41 -14.93 -3.58 -2.55
CA PRO A 41 -13.55 -3.14 -2.62
C PRO A 41 -13.03 -3.20 -4.05
N THR A 42 -12.26 -2.17 -4.46
CA THR A 42 -11.82 -2.01 -5.85
C THR A 42 -10.32 -1.76 -5.95
N LEU A 43 -9.76 -2.00 -7.13
CA LEU A 43 -8.45 -1.55 -7.55
C LEU A 43 -8.60 -0.47 -8.61
N THR A 44 -8.06 0.73 -8.36
CA THR A 44 -7.86 1.74 -9.40
C THR A 44 -6.49 1.54 -10.02
N ILE A 45 -6.43 1.30 -11.32
CA ILE A 45 -5.23 0.89 -12.04
C ILE A 45 -4.56 2.10 -12.70
N TYR A 46 -3.28 2.27 -12.42
CA TYR A 46 -2.37 3.20 -13.06
C TYR A 46 -1.26 2.40 -13.74
N GLN A 47 -1.52 1.97 -14.98
CA GLN A 47 -0.51 1.24 -15.73
C GLN A 47 0.65 2.16 -16.09
N ALA A 48 1.88 1.67 -15.96
CA ALA A 48 3.07 2.44 -16.31
C ALA A 48 3.05 2.84 -17.79
N PRO A 49 3.49 4.08 -18.13
CA PRO A 49 3.53 4.54 -19.53
C PRO A 49 4.44 3.66 -20.38
N GLY A 50 4.03 3.45 -21.64
CA GLY A 50 4.65 2.48 -22.56
C GLY A 50 6.05 2.82 -23.08
N ASP A 51 6.56 4.03 -22.83
CA ASP A 51 7.88 4.48 -23.26
C ASP A 51 9.03 4.03 -22.32
N LYS A 52 8.74 3.81 -21.04
CA LYS A 52 9.72 3.37 -20.02
C LYS A 52 9.09 2.44 -18.97
N PRO A 53 8.33 1.40 -19.34
CA PRO A 53 7.75 0.52 -18.36
C PRO A 53 8.85 -0.32 -17.71
N THR A 54 8.77 -0.47 -16.40
CA THR A 54 9.41 -1.59 -15.70
C THR A 54 8.40 -2.74 -15.60
N ASP A 55 8.86 -3.92 -15.25
CA ASP A 55 7.97 -5.05 -14.95
C ASP A 55 7.55 -5.10 -13.46
N THR A 56 7.76 -4.00 -12.74
CA THR A 56 7.45 -3.86 -11.31
C THR A 56 6.06 -3.25 -11.12
N ALA A 57 5.35 -3.74 -10.11
CA ALA A 57 4.05 -3.22 -9.68
C ALA A 57 4.01 -2.94 -8.19
N VAL A 58 3.14 -2.01 -7.77
CA VAL A 58 2.92 -1.67 -6.36
C VAL A 58 1.43 -1.57 -6.06
N LEU A 59 0.98 -2.32 -5.03
CA LEU A 59 -0.33 -2.13 -4.40
C LEU A 59 -0.22 -1.00 -3.38
N ILE A 60 -1.02 0.05 -3.52
CA ILE A 60 -1.05 1.20 -2.62
C ILE A 60 -2.22 1.06 -1.65
N CYS A 61 -1.94 1.15 -0.35
CA CYS A 61 -2.91 1.14 0.74
C CYS A 61 -2.95 2.55 1.37
N PRO A 62 -3.90 3.43 1.00
CA PRO A 62 -4.04 4.74 1.62
C PRO A 62 -4.34 4.65 3.12
N GLY A 63 -3.91 5.64 3.89
CA GLY A 63 -4.24 5.77 5.30
C GLY A 63 -5.64 6.32 5.56
N GLY A 64 -5.89 6.71 6.82
CA GLY A 64 -7.16 7.27 7.26
C GLY A 64 -7.73 6.59 8.49
N GLY A 65 -6.88 5.95 9.33
CA GLY A 65 -7.25 5.41 10.64
C GLY A 65 -8.25 4.25 10.60
N TYR A 66 -8.40 3.57 9.47
CA TYR A 66 -9.47 2.60 9.20
C TYR A 66 -10.88 3.19 9.28
N GLN A 67 -11.02 4.51 9.19
CA GLN A 67 -12.30 5.23 9.24
C GLN A 67 -12.64 5.92 7.93
N HIS A 68 -11.64 6.32 7.17
CA HIS A 68 -11.73 6.85 5.80
C HIS A 68 -10.51 6.42 4.99
N LEU A 69 -10.44 6.77 3.71
CA LEU A 69 -9.29 6.53 2.84
C LEU A 69 -8.80 7.86 2.26
N ALA A 70 -7.54 8.18 2.50
CA ALA A 70 -6.86 9.38 1.98
C ALA A 70 -6.48 9.18 0.49
N MET A 71 -7.48 8.99 -0.37
CA MET A 71 -7.33 8.53 -1.76
C MET A 71 -6.52 9.47 -2.63
N ASP A 72 -6.48 10.78 -2.35
CA ASP A 72 -5.75 11.74 -3.19
C ASP A 72 -4.25 11.70 -2.90
N HIS A 73 -3.81 12.27 -1.76
CA HIS A 73 -2.40 12.48 -1.45
C HIS A 73 -1.63 11.21 -1.03
N GLU A 74 -2.34 10.17 -0.59
CA GLU A 74 -1.76 8.85 -0.25
C GLU A 74 -2.17 7.76 -1.25
N GLY A 75 -2.88 8.12 -2.31
CA GLY A 75 -3.33 7.23 -3.37
C GLY A 75 -2.93 7.74 -4.75
N HIS A 76 -3.75 8.64 -5.32
CA HIS A 76 -3.58 9.10 -6.71
C HIS A 76 -2.24 9.79 -6.99
N GLN A 77 -1.78 10.67 -6.10
CA GLN A 77 -0.48 11.35 -6.25
C GLN A 77 0.67 10.34 -6.17
N ILE A 78 0.57 9.33 -5.31
CA ILE A 78 1.56 8.26 -5.19
C ILE A 78 1.59 7.38 -6.43
N ALA A 79 0.43 7.04 -6.99
CA ALA A 79 0.36 6.26 -8.23
C ALA A 79 1.01 7.00 -9.40
N GLN A 80 0.80 8.31 -9.52
CA GLN A 80 1.45 9.15 -10.52
C GLN A 80 2.97 9.20 -10.33
N TRP A 81 3.44 9.33 -9.08
CA TRP A 81 4.86 9.28 -8.77
C TRP A 81 5.48 7.93 -9.15
N LEU A 82 4.85 6.81 -8.82
CA LEU A 82 5.32 5.48 -9.22
C LEU A 82 5.35 5.33 -10.75
N ASN A 83 4.32 5.81 -11.45
CA ASN A 83 4.27 5.80 -12.91
C ASN A 83 5.40 6.63 -13.54
N SER A 84 5.82 7.74 -12.91
CA SER A 84 6.95 8.53 -13.40
C SER A 84 8.28 7.76 -13.41
N MET A 85 8.37 6.68 -12.61
CA MET A 85 9.50 5.76 -12.56
C MET A 85 9.29 4.49 -13.41
N GLY A 86 8.18 4.39 -14.14
CA GLY A 86 7.84 3.21 -14.94
C GLY A 86 7.27 2.03 -14.12
N ILE A 87 6.84 2.26 -12.88
CA ILE A 87 6.19 1.25 -12.02
C ILE A 87 4.69 1.33 -12.21
N SER A 88 4.03 0.21 -12.49
CA SER A 88 2.56 0.14 -12.49
C SER A 88 2.02 0.19 -11.06
N ALA A 89 1.01 1.04 -10.83
CA ALA A 89 0.45 1.25 -9.49
C ALA A 89 -1.04 0.84 -9.45
N PHE A 90 -1.44 0.29 -8.32
CA PHE A 90 -2.78 -0.20 -8.06
C PHE A 90 -3.26 0.36 -6.73
N ILE A 91 -4.22 1.29 -6.73
CA ILE A 91 -4.73 1.86 -5.50
C ILE A 91 -5.86 0.99 -4.98
N LEU A 92 -5.71 0.50 -3.77
CA LEU A 92 -6.70 -0.33 -3.10
C LEU A 92 -7.72 0.55 -2.36
N LYS A 93 -8.97 0.47 -2.76
CA LYS A 93 -10.10 0.92 -1.97
C LYS A 93 -10.58 -0.26 -1.12
N TYR A 94 -9.95 -0.46 0.03
CA TYR A 94 -10.30 -1.56 0.94
C TYR A 94 -11.47 -1.19 1.84
N ARG A 95 -12.20 -2.18 2.30
CA ARG A 95 -13.37 -1.99 3.18
C ARG A 95 -12.95 -1.52 4.56
N ILE A 96 -13.63 -0.49 5.05
CA ILE A 96 -13.40 0.15 6.35
C ILE A 96 -14.74 0.52 7.00
N GLY A 97 -14.70 0.83 8.30
CA GLY A 97 -15.83 1.39 9.02
C GLY A 97 -17.02 0.43 9.16
N THR A 98 -18.22 1.01 9.21
CA THR A 98 -19.48 0.27 9.35
C THR A 98 -20.36 0.53 8.13
N TRP A 99 -20.88 -0.53 7.53
CA TRP A 99 -21.82 -0.46 6.42
C TRP A 99 -23.09 -1.27 6.76
N GLU A 100 -24.27 -0.70 6.59
CA GLU A 100 -25.57 -1.33 6.91
C GLU A 100 -25.59 -2.03 8.29
N GLY A 101 -24.98 -1.40 9.30
CA GLY A 101 -24.86 -1.96 10.65
C GLY A 101 -23.81 -3.06 10.81
N LYS A 102 -23.16 -3.52 9.74
CA LYS A 102 -22.06 -4.48 9.77
C LYS A 102 -20.72 -3.76 9.83
N LYS A 103 -19.82 -4.20 10.71
CA LYS A 103 -18.50 -3.60 10.89
C LYS A 103 -17.49 -4.29 10.00
N ASN A 104 -16.74 -3.51 9.22
CA ASN A 104 -15.59 -3.97 8.44
C ASN A 104 -14.30 -4.00 9.30
N ASN A 105 -14.38 -4.72 10.41
CA ASN A 105 -13.25 -4.96 11.30
C ASN A 105 -12.32 -6.03 10.70
N HIS A 106 -11.18 -6.27 11.40
CA HIS A 106 -10.36 -7.44 11.07
C HIS A 106 -11.21 -8.73 11.02
N PRO A 107 -11.03 -9.63 10.01
CA PRO A 107 -9.93 -9.62 9.01
C PRO A 107 -10.27 -8.91 7.69
N ILE A 108 -11.39 -8.20 7.56
CA ILE A 108 -11.89 -7.71 6.27
C ILE A 108 -10.89 -6.85 5.47
N PRO A 109 -10.23 -5.80 6.05
CA PRO A 109 -9.21 -5.05 5.31
C PRO A 109 -8.04 -5.91 4.85
N LEU A 110 -7.61 -6.89 5.67
CA LEU A 110 -6.54 -7.81 5.33
C LEU A 110 -6.92 -8.71 4.16
N LEU A 111 -8.12 -9.27 4.14
CA LEU A 111 -8.63 -10.09 3.03
C LEU A 111 -8.63 -9.29 1.72
N ASP A 112 -9.06 -8.01 1.76
CA ASP A 112 -9.04 -7.15 0.57
C ASP A 112 -7.61 -6.88 0.08
N ALA A 113 -6.67 -6.60 0.98
CA ALA A 113 -5.29 -6.32 0.62
C ALA A 113 -4.55 -7.58 0.09
N GLN A 114 -4.76 -8.74 0.72
CA GLN A 114 -4.25 -10.01 0.21
C GLN A 114 -4.83 -10.34 -1.16
N ARG A 115 -6.14 -10.14 -1.35
CA ARG A 115 -6.81 -10.28 -2.65
C ARG A 115 -6.24 -9.32 -3.68
N GLY A 116 -5.89 -8.07 -3.29
CA GLY A 116 -5.24 -7.10 -4.14
C GLY A 116 -3.90 -7.60 -4.69
N ILE A 117 -3.01 -8.09 -3.83
CA ILE A 117 -1.73 -8.69 -4.24
C ILE A 117 -1.95 -9.91 -5.16
N ARG A 118 -2.86 -10.81 -4.79
CA ARG A 118 -3.18 -11.99 -5.62
C ARG A 118 -3.75 -11.60 -6.98
N THR A 119 -4.62 -10.59 -7.04
CA THR A 119 -5.19 -10.11 -8.31
C THR A 119 -4.10 -9.60 -9.23
N ILE A 120 -3.17 -8.79 -8.72
CA ILE A 120 -2.03 -8.28 -9.51
C ILE A 120 -1.16 -9.44 -9.98
N ARG A 121 -0.86 -10.41 -9.11
CA ARG A 121 0.00 -11.56 -9.43
C ARG A 121 -0.64 -12.51 -10.42
N ALA A 122 -1.90 -12.86 -10.26
CA ALA A 122 -2.63 -13.77 -11.14
C ALA A 122 -2.86 -13.18 -12.56
N ARG A 123 -2.96 -11.83 -12.64
CA ARG A 123 -3.17 -11.11 -13.90
C ARG A 123 -1.90 -10.40 -14.39
N ALA A 124 -0.73 -10.77 -13.89
CA ALA A 124 0.54 -10.11 -14.18
C ALA A 124 0.85 -10.04 -15.70
N ASN A 125 0.58 -11.10 -16.44
CA ASN A 125 0.78 -11.13 -17.89
C ASN A 125 -0.10 -10.09 -18.63
N GLU A 126 -1.33 -9.85 -18.16
CA GLU A 126 -2.25 -8.88 -18.77
C GLU A 126 -1.69 -7.46 -18.68
N TRP A 127 -1.00 -7.16 -17.59
CA TRP A 127 -0.43 -5.83 -17.31
C TRP A 127 1.08 -5.74 -17.57
N LYS A 128 1.69 -6.79 -18.16
CA LYS A 128 3.14 -6.88 -18.44
C LYS A 128 3.99 -6.71 -17.17
N ILE A 129 3.55 -7.29 -16.07
CA ILE A 129 4.20 -7.27 -14.76
C ILE A 129 4.90 -8.61 -14.53
N ASN A 130 6.04 -8.58 -13.87
CA ASN A 130 6.68 -9.78 -13.34
C ASN A 130 6.02 -10.15 -12.00
N PRO A 131 5.43 -11.37 -11.84
CA PRO A 131 4.76 -11.77 -10.62
C PRO A 131 5.68 -11.81 -9.38
N GLU A 132 7.01 -11.82 -9.59
CA GLU A 132 8.02 -11.76 -8.52
C GLU A 132 8.51 -10.33 -8.23
N ARG A 133 7.85 -9.30 -8.78
CA ARG A 133 8.22 -7.89 -8.61
C ARG A 133 7.01 -7.04 -8.19
N ILE A 134 6.21 -7.55 -7.26
CA ILE A 134 4.99 -6.90 -6.76
C ILE A 134 5.23 -6.46 -5.33
N GLY A 135 5.30 -5.14 -5.12
CA GLY A 135 5.40 -4.52 -3.80
C GLY A 135 4.07 -4.10 -3.21
N ILE A 136 4.10 -3.76 -1.93
CA ILE A 136 2.99 -3.09 -1.24
C ILE A 136 3.50 -1.79 -0.61
N LEU A 137 2.74 -0.71 -0.76
CA LEU A 137 3.05 0.59 -0.18
C LEU A 137 1.87 1.04 0.68
N GLY A 138 2.14 1.48 1.91
CA GLY A 138 1.07 1.91 2.80
C GLY A 138 1.44 3.10 3.66
N PHE A 139 0.43 3.93 3.94
CA PHE A 139 0.52 5.14 4.74
C PHE A 139 -0.27 4.99 6.04
N SER A 140 0.26 5.41 7.18
CA SER A 140 -0.49 5.45 8.44
C SER A 140 -1.19 4.11 8.76
N ALA A 141 -2.51 4.09 8.88
CA ALA A 141 -3.29 2.85 9.02
C ALA A 141 -3.17 1.92 7.79
N GLY A 142 -3.01 2.48 6.57
CA GLY A 142 -2.67 1.70 5.37
C GLY A 142 -1.27 1.10 5.45
N GLY A 143 -0.34 1.74 6.17
CA GLY A 143 0.97 1.18 6.52
C GLY A 143 0.86 0.00 7.49
N HIS A 144 -0.08 0.06 8.44
CA HIS A 144 -0.44 -1.10 9.27
C HIS A 144 -0.97 -2.25 8.39
N LEU A 145 -1.91 -1.96 7.49
CA LEU A 145 -2.45 -2.96 6.58
C LEU A 145 -1.36 -3.59 5.70
N ALA A 146 -0.47 -2.75 5.13
CA ALA A 146 0.64 -3.21 4.29
C ALA A 146 1.62 -4.10 5.06
N SER A 147 2.01 -3.72 6.28
CA SER A 147 2.88 -4.53 7.15
C SER A 147 2.16 -5.80 7.63
N THR A 148 0.84 -5.75 7.86
CA THR A 148 0.06 -6.95 8.18
C THR A 148 0.06 -7.95 7.00
N VAL A 149 -0.11 -7.49 5.76
CA VAL A 149 0.05 -8.37 4.59
C VAL A 149 1.45 -8.96 4.53
N GLY A 150 2.49 -8.16 4.82
CA GLY A 150 3.89 -8.60 4.81
C GLY A 150 4.27 -9.59 5.91
N THR A 151 3.48 -9.70 6.99
CA THR A 151 3.71 -10.62 8.12
C THR A 151 2.71 -11.78 8.19
N HIS A 152 1.53 -11.64 7.56
CA HIS A 152 0.43 -12.62 7.57
C HIS A 152 0.06 -13.11 6.17
N PHE A 153 1.00 -13.14 5.26
CA PHE A 153 0.79 -13.70 3.92
C PHE A 153 0.65 -15.23 3.96
N ASP A 154 0.11 -15.77 2.87
CA ASP A 154 0.08 -17.21 2.61
C ASP A 154 0.50 -17.51 1.16
N SER A 155 0.74 -18.80 0.88
CA SER A 155 1.17 -19.28 -0.44
C SER A 155 0.03 -19.43 -1.46
N GLY A 156 -1.22 -19.17 -1.05
CA GLY A 156 -2.42 -19.41 -1.86
C GLY A 156 -3.00 -20.80 -1.66
N GLN A 157 -4.12 -21.05 -2.37
CA GLN A 157 -4.87 -22.30 -2.32
C GLN A 157 -4.87 -22.94 -3.73
N PRO A 158 -3.91 -23.83 -4.04
CA PRO A 158 -3.73 -24.36 -5.40
C PRO A 158 -4.99 -24.97 -6.04
N ASP A 159 -5.84 -25.59 -5.23
CA ASP A 159 -7.07 -26.26 -5.68
C ASP A 159 -8.31 -25.36 -5.68
N SER A 160 -8.17 -24.07 -5.36
CA SER A 160 -9.29 -23.14 -5.36
C SER A 160 -9.94 -23.06 -6.75
N PRO A 161 -11.28 -23.04 -6.86
CA PRO A 161 -11.97 -22.77 -8.12
C PRO A 161 -11.68 -21.36 -8.65
N ASP A 162 -11.40 -20.40 -7.76
CA ASP A 162 -10.96 -19.04 -8.12
C ASP A 162 -9.46 -19.01 -8.36
N LYS A 163 -9.07 -18.78 -9.62
CA LYS A 163 -7.66 -18.72 -10.03
C LYS A 163 -6.84 -17.65 -9.29
N ILE A 164 -7.49 -16.58 -8.80
CA ILE A 164 -6.82 -15.52 -8.05
C ILE A 164 -6.41 -16.04 -6.67
N GLU A 165 -7.18 -16.91 -6.04
CA GLU A 165 -6.83 -17.49 -4.74
C GLU A 165 -5.71 -18.55 -4.81
N ARG A 166 -5.32 -19.00 -6.00
CA ARG A 166 -4.28 -20.02 -6.17
C ARG A 166 -2.86 -19.52 -5.97
N VAL A 167 -2.66 -18.19 -6.03
CA VAL A 167 -1.32 -17.58 -5.96
C VAL A 167 -1.07 -16.94 -4.60
N SER A 168 0.20 -16.79 -4.25
CA SER A 168 0.63 -16.21 -2.97
C SER A 168 0.17 -14.75 -2.80
N SER A 169 -0.22 -14.41 -1.56
CA SER A 169 -0.49 -13.04 -1.13
C SER A 169 0.78 -12.30 -0.64
N ARG A 170 1.96 -12.95 -0.62
CA ARG A 170 3.20 -12.33 -0.14
C ARG A 170 3.68 -11.25 -1.11
N PRO A 171 3.83 -9.98 -0.67
CA PRO A 171 4.50 -8.98 -1.49
C PRO A 171 6.00 -9.27 -1.60
N ASN A 172 6.66 -8.79 -2.66
CA ASN A 172 8.09 -8.96 -2.84
C ASN A 172 8.92 -7.92 -2.09
N PHE A 173 8.30 -6.77 -1.76
CA PHE A 173 8.86 -5.70 -0.92
C PHE A 173 7.76 -4.86 -0.28
N MET A 174 8.11 -4.09 0.75
CA MET A 174 7.22 -3.16 1.44
C MET A 174 7.80 -1.74 1.44
N VAL A 175 6.92 -0.73 1.26
CA VAL A 175 7.24 0.69 1.49
C VAL A 175 6.24 1.23 2.51
N LEU A 176 6.72 1.65 3.67
CA LEU A 176 5.89 2.01 4.83
C LEU A 176 6.15 3.45 5.24
N ILE A 177 5.16 4.32 5.06
CA ILE A 177 5.28 5.74 5.30
C ILE A 177 4.47 6.13 6.55
N TYR A 178 5.15 6.61 7.59
CA TYR A 178 4.59 6.88 8.92
C TYR A 178 3.58 5.82 9.39
N PRO A 179 3.95 4.52 9.30
CA PRO A 179 3.01 3.45 9.50
C PRO A 179 2.57 3.33 10.96
N VAL A 180 1.31 3.01 11.19
CA VAL A 180 0.91 2.33 12.41
C VAL A 180 1.49 0.91 12.36
N ILE A 181 2.09 0.42 13.44
CA ILE A 181 2.70 -0.92 13.53
C ILE A 181 2.21 -1.64 14.78
N SER A 182 2.48 -1.07 15.95
CA SER A 182 2.12 -1.69 17.22
C SER A 182 0.71 -1.31 17.64
N LEU A 183 -0.10 -2.30 17.95
CA LEU A 183 -1.42 -2.09 18.56
C LEU A 183 -1.41 -2.31 20.07
N LYS A 184 -0.29 -2.73 20.67
CA LYS A 184 -0.17 -3.09 22.09
C LYS A 184 0.67 -2.12 22.93
N THR A 185 1.64 -1.45 22.32
CA THR A 185 2.60 -0.62 23.06
C THR A 185 2.00 0.74 23.47
N LYS A 186 2.75 1.52 24.27
CA LYS A 186 2.40 2.91 24.60
C LYS A 186 2.38 3.84 23.37
N TYR A 187 2.95 3.40 22.24
CA TYR A 187 3.01 4.13 20.98
C TYR A 187 1.83 3.84 20.05
N VAL A 188 0.81 3.12 20.54
CA VAL A 188 -0.36 2.73 19.75
C VAL A 188 -1.15 3.94 19.24
N HIS A 189 -1.48 3.95 17.96
CA HIS A 189 -2.52 4.85 17.45
C HIS A 189 -3.91 4.28 17.81
N ARG A 190 -4.46 4.78 18.93
CA ARG A 190 -5.71 4.24 19.54
C ARG A 190 -6.90 4.28 18.60
N GLY A 191 -6.98 5.32 17.74
CA GLY A 191 -8.05 5.45 16.74
C GLY A 191 -8.06 4.28 15.75
N SER A 192 -6.90 3.92 15.17
CA SER A 192 -6.78 2.79 14.27
C SER A 192 -7.08 1.45 14.94
N ARG A 193 -6.55 1.23 16.16
CA ARG A 193 -6.86 0.02 16.94
C ARG A 193 -8.36 -0.14 17.18
N LYS A 194 -9.02 0.92 17.66
CA LYS A 194 -10.47 0.92 17.93
C LYS A 194 -11.28 0.68 16.64
N ALA A 195 -10.92 1.34 15.55
CA ALA A 195 -11.62 1.19 14.28
C ALA A 195 -11.46 -0.22 13.70
N LEU A 196 -10.25 -0.81 13.80
CA LEU A 196 -9.96 -2.13 13.25
C LEU A 196 -10.46 -3.29 14.14
N LEU A 197 -10.35 -3.17 15.45
CA LEU A 197 -10.58 -4.28 16.40
C LEU A 197 -11.82 -4.08 17.29
N GLY A 198 -12.38 -2.87 17.31
CA GLY A 198 -13.45 -2.51 18.24
C GLY A 198 -12.93 -1.99 19.59
N GLU A 199 -13.88 -1.60 20.46
CA GLU A 199 -13.59 -1.00 21.77
C GLU A 199 -12.93 -1.99 22.72
N ASN A 200 -13.45 -3.22 22.76
CA ASN A 200 -13.02 -4.28 23.67
C ASN A 200 -12.28 -5.38 22.88
N ALA A 201 -11.17 -4.98 22.25
CA ALA A 201 -10.37 -5.90 21.44
C ALA A 201 -9.77 -7.03 22.30
N ASP A 202 -9.86 -8.26 21.84
CA ASP A 202 -9.14 -9.40 22.42
C ASP A 202 -7.62 -9.13 22.39
N MET A 203 -6.96 -9.31 23.52
CA MET A 203 -5.53 -9.05 23.64
C MET A 203 -4.69 -10.01 22.79
N THR A 204 -5.14 -11.23 22.54
CA THR A 204 -4.51 -12.18 21.62
C THR A 204 -4.52 -11.63 20.20
N LEU A 205 -5.65 -11.05 19.78
CA LEU A 205 -5.77 -10.40 18.46
C LEU A 205 -4.94 -9.10 18.39
N VAL A 206 -4.89 -8.32 19.47
CA VAL A 206 -4.02 -7.14 19.57
C VAL A 206 -2.55 -7.51 19.41
N GLU A 207 -2.11 -8.59 20.05
CA GLU A 207 -0.74 -9.13 19.92
C GLU A 207 -0.47 -9.60 18.50
N ASN A 208 -1.38 -10.39 17.92
CA ASN A 208 -1.27 -10.93 16.57
C ASN A 208 -1.20 -9.84 15.50
N LEU A 209 -1.83 -8.68 15.72
CA LEU A 209 -1.83 -7.54 14.80
C LEU A 209 -0.88 -6.41 15.23
N SER A 210 -0.01 -6.67 16.20
CA SER A 210 1.17 -5.85 16.48
C SER A 210 2.31 -6.39 15.62
N ASN A 211 2.46 -5.82 14.41
CA ASN A 211 3.24 -6.41 13.32
C ASN A 211 4.73 -6.56 13.64
N GLU A 212 5.28 -5.76 14.57
CA GLU A 212 6.64 -5.91 15.07
C GLU A 212 6.90 -7.26 15.75
N THR A 213 5.85 -7.91 16.25
CA THR A 213 5.97 -9.22 16.90
C THR A 213 5.74 -10.40 15.96
N GLN A 214 5.36 -10.12 14.72
CA GLN A 214 5.01 -11.11 13.70
C GLN A 214 6.08 -11.25 12.60
N VAL A 215 7.16 -10.50 12.71
CA VAL A 215 8.27 -10.55 11.75
C VAL A 215 8.98 -11.90 11.82
N THR A 216 9.25 -12.46 10.66
CA THR A 216 10.04 -13.69 10.48
C THR A 216 11.08 -13.48 9.37
N SER A 217 12.00 -14.40 9.17
CA SER A 217 12.95 -14.38 8.05
C SER A 217 12.26 -14.43 6.67
N MET A 218 10.98 -14.78 6.60
CA MET A 218 10.18 -14.79 5.38
C MET A 218 9.47 -13.46 5.12
N THR A 219 9.49 -12.51 6.07
CA THR A 219 8.95 -11.17 5.89
C THR A 219 9.68 -10.45 4.75
N PRO A 220 8.98 -9.73 3.84
CA PRO A 220 9.63 -9.05 2.72
C PRO A 220 10.56 -7.91 3.17
N PRO A 221 11.61 -7.58 2.37
CA PRO A 221 12.43 -6.40 2.60
C PRO A 221 11.57 -5.13 2.65
N ALA A 222 11.98 -4.16 3.48
CA ALA A 222 11.16 -2.98 3.76
C ALA A 222 11.95 -1.66 3.71
N PHE A 223 11.28 -0.62 3.19
CA PHE A 223 11.71 0.76 3.27
C PHE A 223 10.74 1.54 4.15
N LEU A 224 11.25 2.29 5.14
CA LEU A 224 10.44 2.99 6.14
C LEU A 224 10.77 4.48 6.17
N ILE A 225 9.73 5.31 6.25
CA ILE A 225 9.83 6.77 6.43
C ILE A 225 8.98 7.19 7.61
N HIS A 226 9.56 8.06 8.47
CA HIS A 226 8.83 8.67 9.58
C HIS A 226 9.37 10.07 9.90
N THR A 227 8.70 10.77 10.82
CA THR A 227 9.18 12.03 11.39
C THR A 227 9.10 12.01 12.91
N SER A 228 10.05 12.66 13.59
CA SER A 228 10.07 12.75 15.06
C SER A 228 8.97 13.67 15.60
N GLU A 229 8.44 14.60 14.81
CA GLU A 229 7.33 15.49 15.18
C GLU A 229 5.94 14.88 14.99
N ASP A 230 5.85 13.63 14.50
CA ASP A 230 4.57 12.95 14.32
C ASP A 230 3.95 12.63 15.69
N THR A 231 2.95 13.43 16.08
CA THR A 231 2.23 13.26 17.36
C THR A 231 0.99 12.36 17.23
N ALA A 232 0.57 12.03 16.01
CA ALA A 232 -0.57 11.14 15.78
C ALA A 232 -0.13 9.67 15.83
N VAL A 233 0.94 9.34 15.09
CA VAL A 233 1.57 8.02 15.09
C VAL A 233 3.04 8.20 15.45
N PRO A 234 3.46 7.91 16.70
CA PRO A 234 4.84 8.06 17.12
C PRO A 234 5.81 7.26 16.25
N SER A 235 6.98 7.87 15.92
CA SER A 235 7.99 7.26 15.05
C SER A 235 8.55 5.93 15.59
N GLU A 236 8.37 5.66 16.86
CA GLU A 236 8.69 4.38 17.48
C GLU A 236 7.95 3.19 16.84
N ASN A 237 6.81 3.41 16.18
CA ASN A 237 6.18 2.37 15.37
C ASN A 237 7.14 1.86 14.28
N SER A 238 7.74 2.76 13.50
CA SER A 238 8.74 2.40 12.48
C SER A 238 10.01 1.80 13.10
N ILE A 239 10.47 2.33 14.22
CA ILE A 239 11.68 1.85 14.93
C ILE A 239 11.47 0.39 15.39
N LEU A 240 10.33 0.09 16.02
CA LEU A 240 10.03 -1.26 16.50
C LEU A 240 10.01 -2.27 15.34
N PHE A 241 9.39 -1.91 14.22
CA PHE A 241 9.33 -2.79 13.06
C PHE A 241 10.70 -2.98 12.40
N TYR A 242 11.48 -1.90 12.27
CA TYR A 242 12.84 -1.96 11.75
C TYR A 242 13.74 -2.87 12.60
N LEU A 243 13.69 -2.77 13.93
CA LEU A 243 14.45 -3.62 14.83
C LEU A 243 14.06 -5.10 14.68
N ALA A 244 12.77 -5.40 14.58
CA ALA A 244 12.30 -6.76 14.36
C ALA A 244 12.75 -7.32 13.01
N LEU A 245 12.72 -6.51 11.93
CA LEU A 245 13.27 -6.91 10.62
C LEU A 245 14.77 -7.19 10.70
N HIS A 246 15.51 -6.32 11.40
CA HIS A 246 16.96 -6.50 11.58
C HIS A 246 17.29 -7.78 12.35
N GLU A 247 16.61 -8.07 13.44
CA GLU A 247 16.77 -9.30 14.22
C GLU A 247 16.44 -10.56 13.42
N ALA A 248 15.43 -10.47 12.53
CA ALA A 248 15.06 -11.57 11.64
C ALA A 248 15.97 -11.72 10.40
N GLY A 249 16.99 -10.86 10.25
CA GLY A 249 17.88 -10.86 9.09
C GLY A 249 17.24 -10.40 7.79
N VAL A 250 16.12 -9.66 7.86
CA VAL A 250 15.41 -9.11 6.71
C VAL A 250 15.99 -7.76 6.32
N PRO A 251 16.37 -7.53 5.03
CA PRO A 251 16.89 -6.24 4.58
C PRO A 251 15.87 -5.11 4.82
N ALA A 252 16.29 -4.06 5.52
CA ALA A 252 15.45 -2.90 5.79
C ALA A 252 16.27 -1.61 5.75
N GLU A 253 15.65 -0.54 5.23
CA GLU A 253 16.20 0.82 5.27
C GLU A 253 15.16 1.75 5.89
N MET A 254 15.58 2.63 6.80
CA MET A 254 14.69 3.53 7.51
C MET A 254 15.28 4.94 7.58
N HIS A 255 14.44 5.96 7.30
CA HIS A 255 14.79 7.36 7.48
C HIS A 255 13.79 8.01 8.43
N ILE A 256 14.29 8.69 9.47
CA ILE A 256 13.49 9.48 10.40
C ILE A 256 13.91 10.93 10.29
N TYR A 257 13.03 11.76 9.74
CA TYR A 257 13.23 13.19 9.65
C TYR A 257 12.91 13.87 10.98
N ALA A 258 13.62 14.95 11.31
CA ALA A 258 13.40 15.68 12.56
C ALA A 258 12.01 16.32 12.61
N ARG A 259 11.55 16.90 11.50
CA ARG A 259 10.31 17.69 11.41
C ARG A 259 9.34 17.10 10.40
N GLY A 260 8.06 17.39 10.64
CA GLY A 260 6.94 17.03 9.78
C GLY A 260 5.77 16.47 10.56
N LYS A 261 4.57 16.96 10.24
CA LYS A 261 3.32 16.43 10.82
C LYS A 261 2.90 15.17 10.10
N HIS A 262 2.08 14.36 10.77
CA HIS A 262 1.46 13.18 10.19
C HIS A 262 0.68 13.48 8.90
N GLY A 263 0.70 12.57 7.93
CA GLY A 263 -0.09 12.70 6.70
C GLY A 263 0.53 13.58 5.61
N PHE A 264 1.86 13.69 5.57
CA PHE A 264 2.54 14.59 4.62
C PHE A 264 2.57 14.10 3.16
N GLY A 265 2.22 12.82 2.87
CA GLY A 265 2.27 12.27 1.51
C GLY A 265 3.63 12.44 0.84
N LEU A 266 3.68 12.96 -0.39
CA LEU A 266 4.95 13.29 -1.09
C LEU A 266 5.65 14.54 -0.55
N ALA A 267 4.96 15.37 0.24
CA ALA A 267 5.46 16.63 0.81
C ALA A 267 6.13 17.58 -0.21
N PRO A 268 5.54 17.88 -1.38
CA PRO A 268 6.22 18.58 -2.46
C PRO A 268 6.67 19.99 -2.10
N ASN A 269 6.07 20.61 -1.08
CA ASN A 269 6.39 21.97 -0.63
C ASN A 269 7.36 22.02 0.56
N ASP A 270 7.79 20.86 1.08
CA ASP A 270 8.77 20.79 2.17
C ASP A 270 10.14 20.41 1.60
N PRO A 271 11.18 21.26 1.72
CA PRO A 271 12.47 21.03 1.09
C PRO A 271 13.24 19.83 1.65
N VAL A 272 12.87 19.35 2.85
CA VAL A 272 13.52 18.21 3.50
C VAL A 272 12.71 16.95 3.27
N LEU A 273 11.41 16.97 3.60
CA LEU A 273 10.55 15.78 3.43
C LEU A 273 10.39 15.37 1.97
N SER A 274 10.36 16.32 1.01
CA SER A 274 10.27 16.01 -0.43
C SER A 274 11.45 15.17 -0.95
N THR A 275 12.47 14.91 -0.15
CA THR A 275 13.61 14.04 -0.52
C THR A 275 13.33 12.55 -0.35
N TRP A 276 12.33 12.16 0.46
CA TRP A 276 12.06 10.73 0.71
C TRP A 276 11.72 9.92 -0.55
N PRO A 277 11.00 10.45 -1.56
CA PRO A 277 10.72 9.71 -2.78
C PRO A 277 11.99 9.32 -3.56
N GLU A 278 13.02 10.17 -3.54
CA GLU A 278 14.31 9.84 -4.17
C GLU A 278 15.09 8.78 -3.38
N HIS A 279 15.05 8.82 -2.04
CA HIS A 279 15.63 7.74 -1.22
C HIS A 279 14.94 6.40 -1.50
N CYS A 280 13.62 6.38 -1.55
CA CYS A 280 12.84 5.19 -1.90
C CYS A 280 13.20 4.66 -3.30
N LYS A 281 13.30 5.53 -4.29
CA LYS A 281 13.73 5.17 -5.65
C LYS A 281 15.10 4.48 -5.65
N ARG A 282 16.09 5.06 -4.95
CA ARG A 282 17.44 4.49 -4.83
C ARG A 282 17.43 3.14 -4.14
N TRP A 283 16.65 3.00 -3.08
CA TRP A 283 16.48 1.73 -2.41
C TRP A 283 15.87 0.68 -3.35
N LEU A 284 14.83 1.02 -4.11
CA LEU A 284 14.25 0.12 -5.13
C LEU A 284 15.27 -0.30 -6.20
N GLN A 285 16.17 0.60 -6.60
CA GLN A 285 17.27 0.29 -7.52
C GLN A 285 18.28 -0.68 -6.91
N VAL A 286 18.67 -0.46 -5.65
CA VAL A 286 19.60 -1.34 -4.92
C VAL A 286 19.00 -2.72 -4.72
N GLN A 287 17.69 -2.80 -4.42
CA GLN A 287 16.98 -4.07 -4.28
C GLN A 287 16.66 -4.76 -5.63
N GLY A 288 16.95 -4.13 -6.76
CA GLY A 288 16.73 -4.68 -8.09
C GLY A 288 15.29 -4.56 -8.60
N PHE A 289 14.42 -3.78 -7.93
CA PHE A 289 13.04 -3.53 -8.37
C PHE A 289 12.91 -2.38 -9.38
N LEU A 290 13.97 -1.60 -9.57
CA LEU A 290 14.11 -0.60 -10.63
C LEU A 290 15.45 -0.79 -11.35
N PRO A 291 15.55 -0.40 -12.63
CA PRO A 291 16.83 -0.28 -13.31
C PRO A 291 17.76 0.71 -12.59
N LYS A 292 19.09 0.46 -12.66
CA LYS A 292 20.12 1.36 -12.12
C LYS A 292 20.23 2.65 -12.92
#